data_5f59ddbfe664a6d03d8cf1ef91036cb3
#
_entry.id   5f59ddbfe664a6d03d8cf1ef91036cb3
#
_cell.length_a   1.000
_cell.length_b   1.000
_cell.length_c   1.000
_cell.angle_alpha   90.00
_cell.angle_beta   90.00
_cell.angle_gamma   90.00
#
_symmetry.space_group_name_H-M   'P 1'
#
loop_
_entity.id
_entity.type
_entity.pdbx_description
1 polymer ?
#
loop_
_entity_poly.entity_id
_entity_poly.type
_entity_poly.pdbx_seq_one_letter_code
_entity_poly.pdbx_strand_id
1 'polypeptide(L)'
;MPEKTQQMDIGVIGLGVMGKNLALNIVDNGFNVAAYDLDALKVSQFLSQFNAESSARKYPSQVIGCESIQHLLDQLVSPKIVVLSVPAGAPVDGVCHALIEAGIQIEDIVVDTGNSLWTDTVEREKRYKDKFSFFSSAVSGGETGARFGPCLMPSGDANAWERIAPIWHSISAKVDSETGLPIERTSAGEIVENGDSCTTYIGGAGAGHYVKMVHNGIEYADMQLICEAYHILSSGCGMTASEIGKVFEKWNQGKLNSYLVEISADVLQQADPETNRPLVEMILDKAGQKGTGLWTAVSSLQLGCPAPTIAEAVSARAISTQKSLRVSLSAKLAGKETNEVSLESRQQIIDQLENALYCAKIASYAQGFQLMAMAAKEQGWNLDFAEISKIWRSGCIIRASFLQSITQAYQQQANLAHLFLAYSFAEQLSQLQQNWRQATSFAVLNGIPTPCISSALAYYDSFRSETLPANLLQGQRDYFGAHTYERIDKKSGKKFHLEWSSTSREQISI
;
A
#
# COMPACT_ATOMS: atom_id res chain seq x y z
N MET A 1 -33.03 -34.65 24.19
CA MET A 1 -32.55 -34.37 22.84
C MET A 1 -31.17 -33.81 23.04
N PRO A 2 -30.13 -34.26 22.37
CA PRO A 2 -28.82 -33.55 22.46
C PRO A 2 -29.07 -32.12 21.98
N GLU A 3 -28.61 -31.15 22.75
CA GLU A 3 -28.54 -29.75 22.32
C GLU A 3 -27.84 -29.73 20.97
N LYS A 4 -28.52 -29.19 19.95
CA LYS A 4 -27.85 -28.90 18.68
C LYS A 4 -26.72 -27.95 19.01
N THR A 5 -25.48 -28.45 19.05
CA THR A 5 -24.30 -27.59 19.13
C THR A 5 -24.40 -26.58 18.00
N GLN A 6 -24.48 -25.32 18.33
CA GLN A 6 -24.56 -24.24 17.34
C GLN A 6 -23.26 -24.28 16.53
N GLN A 7 -23.36 -24.48 15.23
CA GLN A 7 -22.20 -24.51 14.35
C GLN A 7 -21.60 -23.13 14.19
N MET A 8 -20.31 -23.03 13.97
CA MET A 8 -19.57 -21.80 13.78
C MET A 8 -19.67 -21.31 12.33
N ASP A 9 -19.81 -20.02 12.15
CA ASP A 9 -19.98 -19.41 10.83
C ASP A 9 -18.67 -19.38 10.01
N ILE A 10 -17.52 -19.24 10.70
CA ILE A 10 -16.22 -19.07 10.06
C ILE A 10 -15.09 -19.64 10.93
N GLY A 11 -14.09 -20.24 10.27
CA GLY A 11 -12.86 -20.70 10.91
C GLY A 11 -11.71 -19.68 10.72
N VAL A 12 -10.89 -19.49 11.74
CA VAL A 12 -9.65 -18.68 11.65
C VAL A 12 -8.46 -19.52 12.06
N ILE A 13 -7.51 -19.69 11.15
CA ILE A 13 -6.24 -20.39 11.36
C ILE A 13 -5.10 -19.37 11.40
N GLY A 14 -4.37 -19.37 12.52
CA GLY A 14 -3.31 -18.42 12.81
C GLY A 14 -3.81 -17.25 13.67
N LEU A 15 -3.45 -17.26 14.95
CA LEU A 15 -3.84 -16.29 15.96
C LEU A 15 -2.65 -15.39 16.39
N GLY A 16 -1.80 -15.06 15.44
CA GLY A 16 -0.84 -13.97 15.59
C GLY A 16 -1.55 -12.63 15.77
N VAL A 17 -0.79 -11.53 15.81
CA VAL A 17 -1.35 -10.17 16.03
C VAL A 17 -2.53 -9.88 15.10
N MET A 18 -2.38 -10.14 13.79
CA MET A 18 -3.44 -9.86 12.81
C MET A 18 -4.63 -10.82 12.95
N GLY A 19 -4.39 -12.12 12.98
CA GLY A 19 -5.46 -13.13 12.98
C GLY A 19 -6.31 -13.10 14.25
N LYS A 20 -5.70 -12.90 15.42
CA LYS A 20 -6.41 -12.73 16.68
C LYS A 20 -7.35 -11.51 16.63
N ASN A 21 -6.85 -10.36 16.18
CA ASN A 21 -7.62 -9.14 16.12
C ASN A 21 -8.73 -9.20 15.05
N LEU A 22 -8.47 -9.85 13.91
CA LEU A 22 -9.49 -10.11 12.89
C LEU A 22 -10.60 -11.03 13.42
N ALA A 23 -10.25 -12.12 14.12
CA ALA A 23 -11.21 -13.03 14.74
C ALA A 23 -12.10 -12.32 15.79
N LEU A 24 -11.51 -11.46 16.64
CA LEU A 24 -12.26 -10.64 17.59
C LEU A 24 -13.20 -9.64 16.90
N ASN A 25 -12.76 -9.04 15.80
CA ASN A 25 -13.60 -8.14 15.00
C ASN A 25 -14.81 -8.89 14.40
N ILE A 26 -14.58 -10.10 13.84
CA ILE A 26 -15.66 -10.96 13.33
C ILE A 26 -16.68 -11.28 14.41
N VAL A 27 -16.19 -11.64 15.58
CA VAL A 27 -17.04 -11.97 16.75
C VAL A 27 -17.83 -10.74 17.23
N ASP A 28 -17.22 -9.57 17.30
CA ASP A 28 -17.91 -8.33 17.69
C ASP A 28 -19.07 -7.99 16.75
N ASN A 29 -18.97 -8.38 15.48
CA ASN A 29 -20.02 -8.19 14.48
C ASN A 29 -21.06 -9.32 14.46
N GLY A 30 -21.08 -10.19 15.47
CA GLY A 30 -22.14 -11.18 15.69
C GLY A 30 -21.97 -12.52 15.01
N PHE A 31 -20.80 -12.79 14.40
CA PHE A 31 -20.50 -14.09 13.80
C PHE A 31 -19.79 -15.03 14.78
N ASN A 32 -20.10 -16.31 14.71
CA ASN A 32 -19.49 -17.35 15.53
C ASN A 32 -18.18 -17.84 14.91
N VAL A 33 -17.11 -17.96 15.69
CA VAL A 33 -15.77 -18.25 15.21
C VAL A 33 -15.19 -19.53 15.82
N ALA A 34 -14.74 -20.46 14.96
CA ALA A 34 -13.82 -21.53 15.34
C ALA A 34 -12.39 -21.07 15.13
N ALA A 35 -11.53 -21.14 16.13
CA ALA A 35 -10.18 -20.59 16.08
C ALA A 35 -9.13 -21.67 16.36
N TYR A 36 -8.06 -21.68 15.55
CA TYR A 36 -6.93 -22.60 15.69
C TYR A 36 -5.59 -21.92 15.46
N ASP A 37 -4.60 -22.27 16.26
CA ASP A 37 -3.19 -21.94 16.03
C ASP A 37 -2.34 -23.16 16.44
N LEU A 38 -1.18 -23.35 15.83
CA LEU A 38 -0.22 -24.39 16.22
C LEU A 38 0.26 -24.20 17.68
N ASP A 39 0.27 -22.95 18.16
CA ASP A 39 0.59 -22.60 19.53
C ASP A 39 -0.71 -22.49 20.36
N ALA A 40 -0.97 -23.49 21.18
CA ALA A 40 -2.14 -23.57 22.05
C ALA A 40 -2.25 -22.37 23.03
N LEU A 41 -1.12 -21.71 23.38
CA LEU A 41 -1.14 -20.50 24.21
C LEU A 41 -1.87 -19.35 23.52
N LYS A 42 -1.71 -19.19 22.19
CA LYS A 42 -2.41 -18.14 21.44
C LYS A 42 -3.92 -18.40 21.40
N VAL A 43 -4.33 -19.66 21.27
CA VAL A 43 -5.77 -20.05 21.37
C VAL A 43 -6.32 -19.66 22.75
N SER A 44 -5.61 -20.02 23.82
CA SER A 44 -6.00 -19.68 25.19
C SER A 44 -6.04 -18.15 25.43
N GLN A 45 -5.08 -17.39 24.89
CA GLN A 45 -5.07 -15.92 24.97
C GLN A 45 -6.25 -15.30 24.22
N PHE A 46 -6.57 -15.81 23.04
CA PHE A 46 -7.73 -15.36 22.27
C PHE A 46 -9.03 -15.60 23.03
N LEU A 47 -9.24 -16.80 23.59
CA LEU A 47 -10.42 -17.12 24.39
C LEU A 47 -10.53 -16.25 25.65
N SER A 48 -9.40 -16.02 26.32
CA SER A 48 -9.34 -15.15 27.51
C SER A 48 -9.75 -13.71 27.18
N GLN A 49 -9.24 -13.15 26.08
CA GLN A 49 -9.59 -11.81 25.62
C GLN A 49 -11.05 -11.74 25.18
N PHE A 50 -11.55 -12.74 24.44
CA PHE A 50 -12.96 -12.84 24.08
C PHE A 50 -13.86 -12.78 25.32
N ASN A 51 -13.57 -13.55 26.37
CA ASN A 51 -14.34 -13.57 27.59
C ASN A 51 -14.27 -12.25 28.37
N ALA A 52 -13.10 -11.62 28.42
CA ALA A 52 -12.91 -10.34 29.09
C ALA A 52 -13.72 -9.20 28.45
N GLU A 53 -13.89 -9.26 27.12
CA GLU A 53 -14.63 -8.26 26.35
C GLU A 53 -16.14 -8.61 26.18
N SER A 54 -16.62 -9.70 26.74
CA SER A 54 -17.98 -10.23 26.50
C SER A 54 -19.09 -9.24 26.83
N SER A 55 -18.94 -8.46 27.91
CA SER A 55 -19.92 -7.47 28.34
C SER A 55 -20.05 -6.24 27.42
N ALA A 56 -19.07 -6.01 26.58
CA ALA A 56 -19.06 -4.88 25.63
C ALA A 56 -19.79 -5.21 24.32
N ARG A 57 -20.06 -6.48 24.01
CA ARG A 57 -20.62 -6.91 22.73
C ARG A 57 -22.11 -6.61 22.62
N LYS A 58 -22.47 -6.02 21.49
CA LYS A 58 -23.86 -5.72 21.14
C LYS A 58 -24.63 -7.00 20.74
N TYR A 59 -23.97 -7.93 20.06
CA TYR A 59 -24.58 -9.17 19.59
C TYR A 59 -24.03 -10.39 20.34
N PRO A 60 -24.89 -11.38 20.66
CA PRO A 60 -24.41 -12.65 21.18
C PRO A 60 -23.66 -13.40 20.08
N SER A 61 -22.46 -13.80 20.38
CA SER A 61 -21.61 -14.58 19.49
C SER A 61 -20.86 -15.63 20.31
N GLN A 62 -20.44 -16.70 19.66
CA GLN A 62 -19.71 -17.80 20.29
C GLN A 62 -18.34 -17.97 19.67
N VAL A 63 -17.40 -18.47 20.45
CA VAL A 63 -16.10 -18.88 19.98
C VAL A 63 -15.77 -20.28 20.49
N ILE A 64 -15.08 -21.06 19.65
CA ILE A 64 -14.51 -22.35 20.02
C ILE A 64 -13.03 -22.31 19.72
N GLY A 65 -12.20 -22.62 20.73
CA GLY A 65 -10.78 -22.90 20.55
C GLY A 65 -10.61 -24.36 20.12
N CYS A 66 -10.01 -24.57 18.96
CA CYS A 66 -9.82 -25.90 18.39
C CYS A 66 -8.42 -26.44 18.64
N GLU A 67 -8.31 -27.73 18.89
CA GLU A 67 -7.04 -28.44 19.15
C GLU A 67 -6.38 -28.95 17.88
N SER A 68 -7.11 -29.00 16.77
CA SER A 68 -6.63 -29.43 15.46
C SER A 68 -7.43 -28.81 14.32
N ILE A 69 -6.89 -28.87 13.11
CA ILE A 69 -7.60 -28.45 11.89
C ILE A 69 -8.84 -29.32 11.65
N GLN A 70 -8.79 -30.62 11.92
CA GLN A 70 -9.96 -31.52 11.85
C GLN A 70 -11.06 -31.02 12.82
N HIS A 71 -10.70 -30.76 14.08
CA HIS A 71 -11.66 -30.23 15.06
C HIS A 71 -12.28 -28.91 14.59
N LEU A 72 -11.48 -28.00 14.01
CA LEU A 72 -12.00 -26.75 13.43
C LEU A 72 -13.01 -27.01 12.32
N LEU A 73 -12.70 -27.89 11.36
CA LEU A 73 -13.62 -28.21 10.27
C LEU A 73 -14.92 -28.86 10.75
N ASP A 74 -14.88 -29.70 11.80
CA ASP A 74 -16.06 -30.35 12.38
C ASP A 74 -17.03 -29.35 13.05
N GLN A 75 -16.53 -28.18 13.48
CA GLN A 75 -17.35 -27.12 14.11
C GLN A 75 -18.04 -26.22 13.08
N LEU A 76 -17.55 -26.16 11.83
CA LEU A 76 -18.02 -25.19 10.84
C LEU A 76 -19.31 -25.64 10.14
N VAL A 77 -20.18 -24.66 9.88
CA VAL A 77 -21.33 -24.86 8.99
C VAL A 77 -20.86 -25.08 7.56
N SER A 78 -21.50 -26.05 6.87
CA SER A 78 -21.18 -26.31 5.45
C SER A 78 -22.08 -25.48 4.52
N PRO A 79 -21.54 -24.98 3.40
CA PRO A 79 -20.13 -25.06 2.99
C PRO A 79 -19.27 -24.13 3.84
N LYS A 80 -18.07 -24.58 4.23
CA LYS A 80 -17.19 -23.96 5.22
C LYS A 80 -16.46 -22.75 4.67
N ILE A 81 -16.19 -21.77 5.55
CA ILE A 81 -15.29 -20.64 5.28
C ILE A 81 -14.13 -20.71 6.27
N VAL A 82 -12.91 -20.80 5.77
CA VAL A 82 -11.68 -20.88 6.59
C VAL A 82 -10.73 -19.75 6.20
N VAL A 83 -10.42 -18.89 7.15
CA VAL A 83 -9.49 -17.76 7.00
C VAL A 83 -8.10 -18.17 7.44
N LEU A 84 -7.11 -17.94 6.59
CA LEU A 84 -5.70 -18.10 6.91
C LEU A 84 -5.05 -16.76 7.25
N SER A 85 -4.57 -16.62 8.47
CA SER A 85 -3.77 -15.48 8.93
C SER A 85 -2.38 -15.95 9.36
N VAL A 86 -1.66 -16.58 8.43
CA VAL A 86 -0.34 -17.16 8.60
C VAL A 86 0.71 -16.40 7.77
N PRO A 87 2.02 -16.56 8.04
CA PRO A 87 3.05 -15.96 7.19
C PRO A 87 2.90 -16.37 5.73
N ALA A 88 3.11 -15.43 4.81
CA ALA A 88 3.07 -15.69 3.38
C ALA A 88 4.12 -16.74 2.93
N GLY A 89 3.88 -17.39 1.80
CA GLY A 89 4.76 -18.42 1.24
C GLY A 89 4.42 -19.83 1.72
N ALA A 90 5.43 -20.64 2.01
CA ALA A 90 5.26 -22.05 2.37
C ALA A 90 4.27 -22.36 3.52
N PRO A 91 4.13 -21.53 4.57
CA PRO A 91 3.11 -21.76 5.59
C PRO A 91 1.68 -21.81 5.06
N VAL A 92 1.34 -21.01 4.05
CA VAL A 92 0.01 -21.06 3.41
C VAL A 92 -0.22 -22.39 2.75
N ASP A 93 0.76 -22.90 1.99
CA ASP A 93 0.69 -24.22 1.35
C ASP A 93 0.60 -25.35 2.37
N GLY A 94 1.34 -25.24 3.48
CA GLY A 94 1.30 -26.23 4.59
C GLY A 94 -0.10 -26.33 5.21
N VAL A 95 -0.76 -25.20 5.46
CA VAL A 95 -2.14 -25.21 6.00
C VAL A 95 -3.12 -25.74 4.96
N CYS A 96 -2.98 -25.38 3.68
CA CYS A 96 -3.83 -25.92 2.62
C CYS A 96 -3.73 -27.45 2.53
N HIS A 97 -2.54 -28.03 2.64
CA HIS A 97 -2.35 -29.48 2.67
C HIS A 97 -3.01 -30.12 3.90
N ALA A 98 -2.83 -29.54 5.08
CA ALA A 98 -3.46 -30.04 6.31
C ALA A 98 -5.00 -29.95 6.24
N LEU A 99 -5.57 -28.95 5.60
CA LEU A 99 -7.01 -28.86 5.34
C LEU A 99 -7.50 -29.97 4.42
N ILE A 100 -6.72 -30.33 3.39
CA ILE A 100 -7.05 -31.45 2.49
C ILE A 100 -7.02 -32.78 3.26
N GLU A 101 -6.00 -33.00 4.08
CA GLU A 101 -5.87 -34.18 4.92
C GLU A 101 -7.02 -34.29 5.95
N ALA A 102 -7.49 -33.14 6.46
CA ALA A 102 -8.63 -33.04 7.37
C ALA A 102 -10.00 -33.10 6.66
N GLY A 103 -10.03 -33.29 5.33
CA GLY A 103 -11.28 -33.56 4.60
C GLY A 103 -12.10 -32.33 4.22
N ILE A 104 -11.45 -31.17 3.96
CA ILE A 104 -12.13 -30.00 3.36
C ILE A 104 -12.74 -30.38 2.00
N GLN A 105 -13.88 -29.81 1.65
CA GLN A 105 -14.66 -30.16 0.47
C GLN A 105 -14.55 -29.11 -0.63
N ILE A 106 -14.95 -29.48 -1.85
CA ILE A 106 -14.83 -28.62 -3.04
C ILE A 106 -15.66 -27.35 -2.95
N GLU A 107 -16.78 -27.36 -2.23
CA GLU A 107 -17.66 -26.21 -2.02
C GLU A 107 -17.17 -25.28 -0.91
N ASP A 108 -16.17 -25.71 -0.13
CA ASP A 108 -15.61 -24.93 0.97
C ASP A 108 -14.67 -23.84 0.42
N ILE A 109 -14.49 -22.76 1.19
CA ILE A 109 -13.68 -21.62 0.82
C ILE A 109 -12.53 -21.48 1.79
N VAL A 110 -11.32 -21.33 1.26
CA VAL A 110 -10.10 -21.00 2.02
C VAL A 110 -9.63 -19.61 1.62
N VAL A 111 -9.61 -18.67 2.59
CA VAL A 111 -9.31 -17.27 2.37
C VAL A 111 -7.90 -16.93 2.88
N ASP A 112 -6.96 -16.67 2.00
CA ASP A 112 -5.63 -16.15 2.38
C ASP A 112 -5.71 -14.64 2.66
N THR A 113 -5.51 -14.26 3.92
CA THR A 113 -5.53 -12.85 4.36
C THR A 113 -4.14 -12.26 4.55
N GLY A 114 -3.10 -12.99 4.20
CA GLY A 114 -1.70 -12.56 4.28
C GLY A 114 -1.31 -11.54 3.21
N ASN A 115 -0.07 -11.06 3.30
CA ASN A 115 0.56 -10.30 2.22
C ASN A 115 1.30 -11.26 1.27
N SER A 116 0.57 -12.20 0.68
CA SER A 116 1.13 -13.17 -0.26
C SER A 116 1.50 -12.52 -1.59
N LEU A 117 2.52 -13.05 -2.25
CA LEU A 117 2.85 -12.65 -3.60
C LEU A 117 1.69 -13.06 -4.52
N TRP A 118 1.22 -12.13 -5.34
CA TRP A 118 0.03 -12.34 -6.17
C TRP A 118 0.18 -13.50 -7.17
N THR A 119 1.38 -13.75 -7.69
CA THR A 119 1.67 -14.91 -8.56
C THR A 119 1.48 -16.24 -7.83
N ASP A 120 1.90 -16.32 -6.55
CA ASP A 120 1.69 -17.52 -5.75
C ASP A 120 0.19 -17.76 -5.52
N THR A 121 -0.58 -16.69 -5.36
CA THR A 121 -2.04 -16.75 -5.22
C THR A 121 -2.69 -17.32 -6.48
N VAL A 122 -2.30 -16.82 -7.65
CA VAL A 122 -2.79 -17.32 -8.94
C VAL A 122 -2.47 -18.83 -9.10
N GLU A 123 -1.25 -19.25 -8.72
CA GLU A 123 -0.85 -20.66 -8.77
C GLU A 123 -1.62 -21.52 -7.76
N ARG A 124 -1.91 -21.01 -6.55
CA ARG A 124 -2.71 -21.70 -5.54
C ARG A 124 -4.16 -21.88 -5.98
N GLU A 125 -4.78 -20.87 -6.55
CA GLU A 125 -6.14 -20.98 -7.09
C GLU A 125 -6.22 -22.09 -8.15
N LYS A 126 -5.27 -22.16 -9.08
CA LYS A 126 -5.18 -23.23 -10.08
C LYS A 126 -4.95 -24.61 -9.44
N ARG A 127 -4.04 -24.69 -8.45
CA ARG A 127 -3.64 -25.93 -7.79
C ARG A 127 -4.77 -26.58 -7.00
N TYR A 128 -5.55 -25.75 -6.30
CA TYR A 128 -6.56 -26.23 -5.36
C TYR A 128 -7.99 -26.27 -5.92
N LYS A 129 -8.22 -25.82 -7.17
CA LYS A 129 -9.55 -25.71 -7.81
C LYS A 129 -10.45 -26.96 -7.71
N ASP A 130 -9.88 -28.15 -7.68
CA ASP A 130 -10.58 -29.42 -7.58
C ASP A 130 -10.64 -29.95 -6.12
N LYS A 131 -10.27 -29.15 -5.13
CA LYS A 131 -10.25 -29.48 -3.70
C LYS A 131 -11.12 -28.55 -2.87
N PHE A 132 -11.00 -27.28 -3.09
CA PHE A 132 -11.76 -26.19 -2.46
C PHE A 132 -11.56 -24.90 -3.27
N SER A 133 -12.41 -23.89 -3.01
CA SER A 133 -12.20 -22.55 -3.57
C SER A 133 -11.10 -21.85 -2.79
N PHE A 134 -9.91 -21.67 -3.38
CA PHE A 134 -8.87 -20.81 -2.82
C PHE A 134 -9.18 -19.37 -3.19
N PHE A 135 -9.35 -18.52 -2.18
CA PHE A 135 -9.73 -17.12 -2.32
C PHE A 135 -8.71 -16.24 -1.60
N SER A 136 -8.47 -15.04 -2.06
CA SER A 136 -7.56 -14.11 -1.41
C SER A 136 -8.29 -12.87 -0.90
N SER A 137 -7.87 -12.37 0.25
CA SER A 137 -8.37 -11.10 0.77
C SER A 137 -7.32 -10.41 1.62
N ALA A 138 -6.42 -9.68 0.98
CA ALA A 138 -5.39 -8.95 1.69
C ALA A 138 -5.99 -7.97 2.70
N VAL A 139 -5.39 -7.92 3.89
CA VAL A 139 -5.82 -7.08 5.02
C VAL A 139 -4.85 -5.93 5.20
N SER A 140 -5.37 -4.71 5.30
CA SER A 140 -4.61 -3.50 5.64
C SER A 140 -5.11 -2.88 6.94
N GLY A 141 -4.32 -1.96 7.52
CA GLY A 141 -4.67 -1.22 8.75
C GLY A 141 -3.88 -1.60 10.00
N GLY A 142 -2.97 -2.59 9.88
CA GLY A 142 -2.17 -3.05 11.02
C GLY A 142 -3.02 -3.69 12.14
N GLU A 143 -2.49 -3.72 13.35
CA GLU A 143 -3.16 -4.34 14.51
C GLU A 143 -4.51 -3.69 14.81
N THR A 144 -4.53 -2.37 14.93
CA THR A 144 -5.73 -1.59 15.24
C THR A 144 -6.78 -1.71 14.14
N GLY A 145 -6.35 -1.65 12.87
CA GLY A 145 -7.26 -1.84 11.74
C GLY A 145 -7.88 -3.23 11.74
N ALA A 146 -7.11 -4.30 11.91
CA ALA A 146 -7.64 -5.66 12.00
C ALA A 146 -8.70 -5.80 13.11
N ARG A 147 -8.51 -5.10 14.24
CA ARG A 147 -9.42 -5.14 15.39
C ARG A 147 -10.68 -4.31 15.21
N PHE A 148 -10.59 -3.12 14.65
CA PHE A 148 -11.66 -2.13 14.67
C PHE A 148 -12.17 -1.70 13.30
N GLY A 149 -11.64 -2.23 12.23
CA GLY A 149 -12.08 -1.96 10.87
C GLY A 149 -10.91 -1.94 9.88
N PRO A 150 -10.61 -3.08 9.25
CA PRO A 150 -9.60 -3.15 8.20
C PRO A 150 -10.13 -2.66 6.85
N CYS A 151 -9.23 -2.23 5.99
CA CYS A 151 -9.46 -2.24 4.56
C CYS A 151 -9.17 -3.66 4.03
N LEU A 152 -10.13 -4.24 3.32
CA LEU A 152 -10.07 -5.60 2.79
C LEU A 152 -10.10 -5.58 1.26
N MET A 153 -9.23 -6.36 0.62
CA MET A 153 -9.08 -6.43 -0.84
C MET A 153 -9.33 -7.86 -1.35
N PRO A 154 -10.61 -8.31 -1.35
CA PRO A 154 -10.99 -9.66 -1.76
C PRO A 154 -10.87 -9.86 -3.27
N SER A 155 -10.37 -11.04 -3.68
CA SER A 155 -10.31 -11.47 -5.07
C SER A 155 -10.30 -13.00 -5.21
N GLY A 156 -10.74 -13.51 -6.35
CA GLY A 156 -10.86 -14.92 -6.64
C GLY A 156 -12.20 -15.27 -7.27
N ASP A 157 -12.77 -16.43 -6.94
CA ASP A 157 -14.07 -16.86 -7.44
C ASP A 157 -15.21 -15.93 -6.97
N ALA A 158 -16.04 -15.45 -7.90
CA ALA A 158 -17.13 -14.52 -7.60
C ALA A 158 -18.22 -15.16 -6.71
N ASN A 159 -18.49 -16.46 -6.82
CA ASN A 159 -19.47 -17.14 -5.96
C ASN A 159 -18.93 -17.27 -4.54
N ALA A 160 -17.63 -17.47 -4.39
CA ALA A 160 -16.98 -17.42 -3.07
C ALA A 160 -17.13 -16.03 -2.43
N TRP A 161 -16.97 -14.97 -3.22
CA TRP A 161 -17.17 -13.61 -2.75
C TRP A 161 -18.59 -13.38 -2.21
N GLU A 162 -19.64 -13.80 -2.92
CA GLU A 162 -21.03 -13.62 -2.48
C GLU A 162 -21.28 -14.19 -1.06
N ARG A 163 -20.57 -15.24 -0.69
CA ARG A 163 -20.67 -15.86 0.63
C ARG A 163 -19.85 -15.16 1.71
N ILE A 164 -18.68 -14.61 1.34
CA ILE A 164 -17.77 -13.91 2.24
C ILE A 164 -18.23 -12.47 2.47
N ALA A 165 -18.82 -11.84 1.48
CA ALA A 165 -19.17 -10.42 1.45
C ALA A 165 -19.95 -9.93 2.68
N PRO A 166 -20.97 -10.64 3.19
CA PRO A 166 -21.71 -10.19 4.39
C PRO A 166 -20.80 -10.01 5.61
N ILE A 167 -19.86 -10.95 5.82
CA ILE A 167 -18.89 -10.88 6.92
C ILE A 167 -17.91 -9.72 6.67
N TRP A 168 -17.33 -9.63 5.46
CA TRP A 168 -16.34 -8.62 5.12
C TRP A 168 -16.90 -7.20 5.17
N HIS A 169 -18.12 -7.00 4.68
CA HIS A 169 -18.80 -5.71 4.81
C HIS A 169 -19.06 -5.33 6.26
N SER A 170 -19.36 -6.26 7.16
CA SER A 170 -19.58 -5.98 8.57
C SER A 170 -18.30 -5.52 9.29
N ILE A 171 -17.20 -6.25 9.08
CA ILE A 171 -15.95 -6.07 9.83
C ILE A 171 -15.04 -4.97 9.28
N SER A 172 -15.23 -4.55 8.03
CA SER A 172 -14.39 -3.54 7.40
C SER A 172 -14.59 -2.15 8.02
N ALA A 173 -13.58 -1.29 7.89
CA ALA A 173 -13.72 0.12 8.19
C ALA A 173 -14.89 0.74 7.41
N LYS A 174 -15.47 1.79 7.95
CA LYS A 174 -16.57 2.54 7.33
C LYS A 174 -16.14 3.99 7.11
N VAL A 175 -16.73 4.55 6.08
CA VAL A 175 -16.56 5.96 5.72
C VAL A 175 -17.95 6.55 5.55
N ASP A 176 -18.16 7.73 6.08
CA ASP A 176 -19.40 8.46 5.87
C ASP A 176 -19.58 8.75 4.37
N SER A 177 -20.74 8.36 3.85
CA SER A 177 -21.01 8.37 2.41
C SER A 177 -21.10 9.79 1.82
N GLU A 178 -21.45 10.79 2.64
CA GLU A 178 -21.61 12.18 2.21
C GLU A 178 -20.29 12.95 2.30
N THR A 179 -19.60 12.83 3.44
CA THR A 179 -18.38 13.60 3.72
C THR A 179 -17.10 12.92 3.25
N GLY A 180 -17.12 11.59 3.08
CA GLY A 180 -15.93 10.79 2.79
C GLY A 180 -14.98 10.62 3.99
N LEU A 181 -15.40 11.03 5.18
CA LEU A 181 -14.58 10.93 6.39
C LEU A 181 -14.71 9.55 7.06
N PRO A 182 -13.63 9.03 7.66
CA PRO A 182 -13.69 7.79 8.42
C PRO A 182 -14.71 7.86 9.58
N ILE A 183 -15.43 6.76 9.77
CA ILE A 183 -16.25 6.54 10.97
C ILE A 183 -15.42 5.67 11.90
N GLU A 184 -14.92 6.28 12.97
CA GLU A 184 -13.96 5.61 13.87
C GLU A 184 -14.67 4.57 14.77
N ARG A 185 -13.99 3.44 14.97
CA ARG A 185 -14.26 2.43 16.00
C ARG A 185 -13.01 2.31 16.86
N THR A 186 -13.17 2.40 18.16
CA THR A 186 -12.05 2.40 19.10
C THR A 186 -12.22 1.40 20.24
N SER A 187 -13.41 0.81 20.38
CA SER A 187 -13.75 -0.03 21.51
C SER A 187 -14.29 -1.40 21.08
N ALA A 188 -14.00 -2.42 21.89
CA ALA A 188 -14.55 -3.75 21.70
C ALA A 188 -16.09 -3.71 21.74
N GLY A 189 -16.74 -4.50 20.88
CA GLY A 189 -18.20 -4.56 20.77
C GLY A 189 -18.87 -3.36 20.11
N GLU A 190 -18.14 -2.29 19.81
CA GLU A 190 -18.65 -1.17 19.03
C GLU A 190 -18.89 -1.60 17.58
N ILE A 191 -20.02 -1.22 17.00
CA ILE A 191 -20.42 -1.59 15.64
C ILE A 191 -20.85 -0.34 14.89
N VAL A 192 -20.39 -0.23 13.65
CA VAL A 192 -20.81 0.79 12.70
C VAL A 192 -21.65 0.14 11.61
N GLU A 193 -22.93 0.39 11.64
CA GLU A 193 -23.91 -0.20 10.69
C GLU A 193 -24.01 0.62 9.39
N ASN A 194 -23.79 1.93 9.46
CA ASN A 194 -23.95 2.86 8.36
C ASN A 194 -22.60 3.24 7.73
N GLY A 195 -22.65 3.79 6.52
CA GLY A 195 -21.50 4.26 5.78
C GLY A 195 -21.01 3.28 4.72
N ASP A 196 -20.11 3.76 3.88
CA ASP A 196 -19.45 2.98 2.83
C ASP A 196 -18.42 2.03 3.43
N SER A 197 -18.51 0.75 3.12
CA SER A 197 -17.54 -0.26 3.56
C SER A 197 -16.20 -0.11 2.84
N CYS A 198 -15.10 -0.19 3.57
CA CYS A 198 -13.75 -0.22 3.00
C CYS A 198 -13.36 -1.64 2.52
N THR A 199 -14.26 -2.27 1.79
CA THR A 199 -14.07 -3.54 1.10
C THR A 199 -14.94 -3.58 -0.16
N THR A 200 -14.39 -4.15 -1.22
CA THR A 200 -15.10 -4.41 -2.48
C THR A 200 -14.44 -5.58 -3.17
N TYR A 201 -15.18 -6.33 -4.00
CA TYR A 201 -14.58 -7.36 -4.86
C TYR A 201 -13.64 -6.73 -5.88
N ILE A 202 -12.37 -7.08 -5.80
CA ILE A 202 -11.33 -6.48 -6.65
C ILE A 202 -11.30 -7.12 -8.04
N GLY A 203 -11.56 -8.44 -8.12
CA GLY A 203 -11.51 -9.15 -9.40
C GLY A 203 -11.11 -10.62 -9.25
N GLY A 204 -10.66 -11.20 -10.36
CA GLY A 204 -10.25 -12.62 -10.41
C GLY A 204 -8.94 -12.90 -9.64
N ALA A 205 -8.45 -14.10 -9.86
CA ALA A 205 -7.27 -14.68 -9.22
C ALA A 205 -6.10 -13.70 -9.05
N GLY A 206 -5.64 -13.50 -7.83
CA GLY A 206 -4.46 -12.68 -7.51
C GLY A 206 -4.67 -11.17 -7.56
N ALA A 207 -5.78 -10.67 -8.09
CA ALA A 207 -6.02 -9.22 -8.26
C ALA A 207 -5.96 -8.45 -6.92
N GLY A 208 -6.58 -8.96 -5.86
CA GLY A 208 -6.57 -8.33 -4.54
C GLY A 208 -5.17 -8.26 -3.93
N HIS A 209 -4.38 -9.33 -4.01
CA HIS A 209 -2.99 -9.31 -3.56
C HIS A 209 -2.10 -8.39 -4.41
N TYR A 210 -2.36 -8.27 -5.72
CA TYR A 210 -1.67 -7.30 -6.57
C TYR A 210 -1.99 -5.86 -6.16
N VAL A 211 -3.26 -5.53 -6.00
CA VAL A 211 -3.72 -4.20 -5.54
C VAL A 211 -3.12 -3.88 -4.16
N LYS A 212 -3.06 -4.86 -3.25
CA LYS A 212 -2.40 -4.68 -1.94
C LYS A 212 -0.89 -4.49 -2.08
N MET A 213 -0.23 -5.21 -2.97
CA MET A 213 1.20 -5.03 -3.25
C MET A 213 1.49 -3.60 -3.72
N VAL A 214 0.70 -3.07 -4.67
CA VAL A 214 0.84 -1.70 -5.16
C VAL A 214 0.51 -0.67 -4.08
N HIS A 215 -0.55 -0.91 -3.29
CA HIS A 215 -0.85 -0.11 -2.10
C HIS A 215 0.40 0.04 -1.21
N ASN A 216 1.09 -1.07 -0.91
CA ASN A 216 2.30 -1.03 -0.09
C ASN A 216 3.48 -0.34 -0.81
N GLY A 217 3.56 -0.41 -2.14
CA GLY A 217 4.53 0.36 -2.91
C GLY A 217 4.32 1.87 -2.77
N ILE A 218 3.07 2.32 -2.86
CA ILE A 218 2.68 3.72 -2.60
C ILE A 218 3.01 4.10 -1.15
N GLU A 219 2.72 3.22 -0.18
CA GLU A 219 3.05 3.43 1.23
C GLU A 219 4.55 3.65 1.44
N TYR A 220 5.41 2.88 0.78
CA TYR A 220 6.87 3.06 0.85
C TYR A 220 7.29 4.44 0.32
N ALA A 221 6.73 4.86 -0.82
CA ALA A 221 7.00 6.17 -1.38
C ALA A 221 6.52 7.29 -0.45
N ASP A 222 5.31 7.19 0.08
CA ASP A 222 4.73 8.18 0.97
C ASP A 222 5.53 8.34 2.28
N MET A 223 5.91 7.22 2.91
CA MET A 223 6.77 7.24 4.10
C MET A 223 8.12 7.88 3.81
N GLN A 224 8.75 7.56 2.67
CA GLN A 224 10.04 8.15 2.30
C GLN A 224 9.92 9.65 2.02
N LEU A 225 8.87 10.10 1.32
CA LEU A 225 8.58 11.51 1.08
C LEU A 225 8.45 12.31 2.39
N ILE A 226 7.75 11.76 3.38
CA ILE A 226 7.61 12.36 4.72
C ILE A 226 8.97 12.41 5.43
N CYS A 227 9.77 11.35 5.35
CA CYS A 227 11.13 11.33 5.91
C CYS A 227 12.05 12.36 5.24
N GLU A 228 11.93 12.58 3.93
CA GLU A 228 12.68 13.62 3.21
C GLU A 228 12.25 15.02 3.63
N ALA A 229 10.96 15.25 3.83
CA ALA A 229 10.45 16.50 4.39
C ALA A 229 10.99 16.75 5.81
N TYR A 230 10.97 15.75 6.68
CA TYR A 230 11.62 15.81 7.99
C TYR A 230 13.10 16.16 7.88
N HIS A 231 13.83 15.53 6.97
CA HIS A 231 15.27 15.76 6.79
C HIS A 231 15.58 17.18 6.30
N ILE A 232 14.77 17.74 5.39
CA ILE A 232 14.91 19.13 4.95
C ILE A 232 14.69 20.10 6.13
N LEU A 233 13.66 19.88 6.95
CA LEU A 233 13.38 20.77 8.08
C LEU A 233 14.40 20.62 9.21
N SER A 234 14.87 19.42 9.51
CA SER A 234 15.87 19.20 10.56
C SER A 234 17.26 19.68 10.13
N SER A 235 17.81 19.12 9.05
CA SER A 235 19.19 19.41 8.62
C SER A 235 19.32 20.70 7.80
N GLY A 236 18.28 21.06 7.03
CA GLY A 236 18.30 22.27 6.19
C GLY A 236 17.88 23.52 6.93
N CYS A 237 16.91 23.42 7.83
CA CYS A 237 16.35 24.54 8.56
C CYS A 237 16.75 24.59 10.06
N GLY A 238 17.49 23.59 10.56
CA GLY A 238 17.92 23.50 11.95
C GLY A 238 16.77 23.40 12.95
N MET A 239 15.63 22.81 12.54
CA MET A 239 14.45 22.65 13.40
C MET A 239 14.60 21.41 14.28
N THR A 240 14.13 21.51 15.52
CA THR A 240 14.01 20.37 16.43
C THR A 240 12.89 19.42 16.02
N ALA A 241 12.97 18.17 16.46
CA ALA A 241 11.91 17.17 16.18
C ALA A 241 10.52 17.67 16.62
N SER A 242 10.42 18.26 17.82
CA SER A 242 9.15 18.81 18.34
C SER A 242 8.60 19.98 17.48
N GLU A 243 9.45 20.87 16.99
CA GLU A 243 9.02 21.95 16.07
C GLU A 243 8.50 21.38 14.76
N ILE A 244 9.18 20.36 14.20
CA ILE A 244 8.76 19.68 12.97
C ILE A 244 7.45 18.92 13.20
N GLY A 245 7.29 18.25 14.35
CA GLY A 245 6.05 17.60 14.74
C GLY A 245 4.85 18.54 14.71
N LYS A 246 4.99 19.77 15.22
CA LYS A 246 3.95 20.82 15.14
C LYS A 246 3.66 21.28 13.71
N VAL A 247 4.66 21.31 12.84
CA VAL A 247 4.46 21.61 11.40
C VAL A 247 3.63 20.51 10.76
N PHE A 248 3.95 19.24 11.03
CA PHE A 248 3.20 18.09 10.49
C PHE A 248 1.78 18.02 11.05
N GLU A 249 1.58 18.32 12.33
CA GLU A 249 0.25 18.46 12.93
C GLU A 249 -0.60 19.52 12.20
N LYS A 250 -0.01 20.69 11.91
CA LYS A 250 -0.67 21.75 11.11
C LYS A 250 -0.96 21.28 9.69
N TRP A 251 -0.02 20.63 9.01
CA TRP A 251 -0.21 20.10 7.67
C TRP A 251 -1.31 19.04 7.61
N ASN A 252 -1.46 18.25 8.69
CA ASN A 252 -2.51 17.23 8.79
C ASN A 252 -3.92 17.82 8.94
N GLN A 253 -4.07 19.10 9.23
CA GLN A 253 -5.36 19.81 9.21
C GLN A 253 -5.76 20.31 7.81
N GLY A 254 -4.89 20.17 6.82
CA GLY A 254 -5.06 20.65 5.45
C GLY A 254 -5.02 19.55 4.39
N LYS A 255 -4.53 19.92 3.21
CA LYS A 255 -4.43 19.03 2.03
C LYS A 255 -3.54 17.78 2.21
N LEU A 256 -2.64 17.80 3.20
CA LEU A 256 -1.77 16.66 3.56
C LEU A 256 -2.40 15.74 4.61
N ASN A 257 -3.68 15.96 4.98
CA ASN A 257 -4.38 15.10 5.93
C ASN A 257 -4.26 13.63 5.52
N SER A 258 -3.57 12.86 6.35
CA SER A 258 -3.34 11.43 6.14
C SER A 258 -2.84 10.75 7.41
N TYR A 259 -3.10 9.45 7.53
CA TYR A 259 -2.62 8.66 8.66
C TYR A 259 -1.10 8.74 8.85
N LEU A 260 -0.33 8.68 7.77
CA LEU A 260 1.14 8.73 7.86
C LEU A 260 1.65 10.09 8.33
N VAL A 261 1.02 11.21 7.96
CA VAL A 261 1.37 12.54 8.48
C VAL A 261 0.98 12.67 9.95
N GLU A 262 -0.20 12.16 10.33
CA GLU A 262 -0.68 12.10 11.70
C GLU A 262 0.30 11.40 12.63
N ILE A 263 0.63 10.14 12.34
CA ILE A 263 1.56 9.37 13.19
C ILE A 263 2.99 9.91 13.15
N SER A 264 3.39 10.57 12.05
CA SER A 264 4.71 11.22 12.00
C SER A 264 4.78 12.42 12.95
N ALA A 265 3.71 13.22 13.04
CA ALA A 265 3.63 14.30 14.02
C ALA A 265 3.74 13.78 15.46
N ASP A 266 3.07 12.66 15.74
CA ASP A 266 3.07 12.02 17.07
C ASP A 266 4.46 11.46 17.42
N VAL A 267 5.08 10.71 16.52
CA VAL A 267 6.45 10.16 16.70
C VAL A 267 7.47 11.26 16.93
N LEU A 268 7.37 12.40 16.22
CA LEU A 268 8.30 13.51 16.35
C LEU A 268 8.15 14.29 17.67
N GLN A 269 6.97 14.25 18.28
CA GLN A 269 6.70 14.90 19.56
C GLN A 269 6.91 13.97 20.76
N GLN A 270 7.08 12.67 20.52
CA GLN A 270 7.29 11.69 21.60
C GLN A 270 8.69 11.83 22.21
N ALA A 271 8.75 11.92 23.54
CA ALA A 271 9.99 11.84 24.29
C ALA A 271 10.36 10.37 24.58
N ASP A 272 11.64 10.07 24.51
CA ASP A 272 12.18 8.79 24.95
C ASP A 272 12.04 8.63 26.47
N PRO A 273 11.45 7.55 26.99
CA PRO A 273 11.18 7.38 28.42
C PRO A 273 12.43 7.23 29.29
N GLU A 274 13.57 6.86 28.71
CA GLU A 274 14.82 6.67 29.46
C GLU A 274 15.67 7.95 29.52
N THR A 275 15.74 8.69 28.39
CA THR A 275 16.66 9.82 28.24
C THR A 275 15.97 11.19 28.24
N ASN A 276 14.66 11.21 28.11
CA ASN A 276 13.82 12.41 27.90
C ASN A 276 14.21 13.26 26.67
N ARG A 277 15.01 12.70 25.76
CA ARG A 277 15.30 13.29 24.45
C ARG A 277 14.18 12.93 23.45
N PRO A 278 14.08 13.60 22.29
CA PRO A 278 13.14 13.16 21.25
C PRO A 278 13.38 11.68 20.88
N LEU A 279 12.32 10.86 20.94
CA LEU A 279 12.42 9.43 20.67
C LEU A 279 13.00 9.15 19.28
N VAL A 280 12.64 9.94 18.28
CA VAL A 280 13.13 9.79 16.90
C VAL A 280 14.65 9.90 16.79
N GLU A 281 15.32 10.64 17.67
CA GLU A 281 16.78 10.76 17.73
C GLU A 281 17.46 9.55 18.38
N MET A 282 16.71 8.77 19.16
CA MET A 282 17.19 7.54 19.81
C MET A 282 17.00 6.30 18.93
N ILE A 283 16.15 6.39 17.93
CA ILE A 283 15.91 5.30 16.97
C ILE A 283 17.08 5.22 15.98
N LEU A 284 17.61 4.00 15.79
CA LEU A 284 18.64 3.77 14.79
C LEU A 284 18.08 4.01 13.37
N ASP A 285 18.76 4.83 12.58
CA ASP A 285 18.41 5.20 11.20
C ASP A 285 18.58 4.05 10.19
N LYS A 286 17.86 2.95 10.45
CA LYS A 286 17.85 1.72 9.64
C LYS A 286 16.42 1.23 9.48
N ALA A 287 15.87 1.34 8.28
CA ALA A 287 14.51 0.92 7.99
C ALA A 287 14.43 -0.51 7.47
N GLY A 288 13.60 -1.35 8.09
CA GLY A 288 13.28 -2.69 7.61
C GLY A 288 12.27 -2.71 6.49
N GLN A 289 12.15 -3.86 5.79
CA GLN A 289 11.10 -4.11 4.80
C GLN A 289 10.69 -5.57 4.78
N LYS A 290 9.45 -5.84 4.36
CA LYS A 290 8.88 -7.19 4.22
C LYS A 290 8.73 -7.66 2.76
N GLY A 291 9.27 -6.91 1.80
CA GLY A 291 9.33 -7.28 0.38
C GLY A 291 8.25 -6.69 -0.53
N THR A 292 7.09 -6.29 -0.03
CA THR A 292 5.97 -5.83 -0.87
C THR A 292 6.29 -4.60 -1.72
N GLY A 293 7.02 -3.62 -1.19
CA GLY A 293 7.48 -2.47 -1.96
C GLY A 293 8.49 -2.86 -3.04
N LEU A 294 9.39 -3.80 -2.74
CA LEU A 294 10.31 -4.37 -3.73
C LEU A 294 9.55 -5.06 -4.87
N TRP A 295 8.55 -5.88 -4.54
CA TRP A 295 7.72 -6.55 -5.56
C TRP A 295 7.00 -5.55 -6.47
N THR A 296 6.53 -4.43 -5.91
CA THR A 296 5.92 -3.34 -6.70
C THR A 296 6.92 -2.74 -7.67
N ALA A 297 8.14 -2.42 -7.21
CA ALA A 297 9.21 -1.89 -8.06
C ALA A 297 9.63 -2.89 -9.16
N VAL A 298 9.76 -4.17 -8.81
CA VAL A 298 10.07 -5.25 -9.79
C VAL A 298 8.96 -5.36 -10.82
N SER A 299 7.70 -5.41 -10.40
CA SER A 299 6.55 -5.47 -11.30
C SER A 299 6.51 -4.27 -12.24
N SER A 300 6.79 -3.05 -11.74
CA SER A 300 6.82 -1.85 -12.59
C SER A 300 7.87 -1.93 -13.69
N LEU A 301 9.07 -2.43 -13.38
CA LEU A 301 10.15 -2.61 -14.34
C LEU A 301 9.82 -3.70 -15.36
N GLN A 302 9.24 -4.82 -14.93
CA GLN A 302 8.83 -5.93 -15.81
C GLN A 302 7.74 -5.52 -16.81
N LEU A 303 6.78 -4.71 -16.35
CA LEU A 303 5.70 -4.19 -17.19
C LEU A 303 6.10 -2.98 -18.04
N GLY A 304 7.30 -2.43 -17.84
CA GLY A 304 7.70 -1.17 -18.46
C GLY A 304 6.89 0.04 -17.98
N CYS A 305 6.32 -0.04 -16.79
CA CYS A 305 5.59 1.05 -16.17
C CYS A 305 6.54 1.96 -15.38
N PRO A 306 6.61 3.27 -15.66
CA PRO A 306 7.50 4.16 -14.92
C PRO A 306 6.94 4.42 -13.51
N ALA A 307 7.59 3.85 -12.48
CA ALA A 307 7.27 4.09 -11.07
C ALA A 307 8.55 4.47 -10.28
N PRO A 308 9.26 5.55 -10.69
CA PRO A 308 10.58 5.88 -10.12
C PRO A 308 10.50 6.22 -8.63
N THR A 309 9.47 6.92 -8.16
CA THR A 309 9.35 7.29 -6.75
C THR A 309 9.20 6.09 -5.83
N ILE A 310 8.45 5.06 -6.26
CA ILE A 310 8.31 3.80 -5.53
C ILE A 310 9.65 3.05 -5.51
N ALA A 311 10.37 3.00 -6.63
CA ALA A 311 11.67 2.35 -6.73
C ALA A 311 12.73 3.05 -5.86
N GLU A 312 12.75 4.39 -5.84
CA GLU A 312 13.66 5.17 -5.00
C GLU A 312 13.39 4.97 -3.50
N ALA A 313 12.13 4.83 -3.09
CA ALA A 313 11.81 4.50 -1.70
C ALA A 313 12.38 3.13 -1.26
N VAL A 314 12.37 2.14 -2.15
CA VAL A 314 13.02 0.83 -1.90
C VAL A 314 14.53 0.99 -1.81
N SER A 315 15.14 1.75 -2.73
CA SER A 315 16.58 2.05 -2.74
C SER A 315 17.03 2.79 -1.47
N ALA A 316 16.25 3.79 -1.03
CA ALA A 316 16.53 4.54 0.20
C ALA A 316 16.55 3.63 1.44
N ARG A 317 15.60 2.68 1.56
CA ARG A 317 15.61 1.67 2.63
C ARG A 317 16.85 0.78 2.56
N ALA A 318 17.25 0.34 1.36
CA ALA A 318 18.46 -0.46 1.17
C ALA A 318 19.73 0.30 1.57
N ILE A 319 19.84 1.58 1.23
CA ILE A 319 20.94 2.47 1.67
C ILE A 319 20.92 2.61 3.19
N SER A 320 19.76 2.77 3.81
CA SER A 320 19.64 2.92 5.26
C SER A 320 20.24 1.74 6.03
N THR A 321 20.12 0.52 5.50
CA THR A 321 20.66 -0.69 6.15
C THR A 321 22.18 -0.77 6.14
N GLN A 322 22.86 0.03 5.31
CA GLN A 322 24.33 0.04 5.16
C GLN A 322 24.99 1.06 6.12
N LYS A 323 24.55 1.13 7.39
CA LYS A 323 24.98 2.15 8.36
C LYS A 323 26.49 2.28 8.50
N SER A 324 27.22 1.19 8.65
CA SER A 324 28.68 1.21 8.81
C SER A 324 29.41 1.78 7.58
N LEU A 325 28.92 1.43 6.38
CA LEU A 325 29.48 1.97 5.13
C LEU A 325 29.19 3.48 5.03
N ARG A 326 27.95 3.92 5.34
CA ARG A 326 27.58 5.35 5.33
C ARG A 326 28.46 6.16 6.29
N VAL A 327 28.71 5.67 7.51
CA VAL A 327 29.58 6.31 8.49
C VAL A 327 31.02 6.40 7.94
N SER A 328 31.54 5.33 7.33
CA SER A 328 32.88 5.34 6.76
C SER A 328 33.02 6.32 5.58
N LEU A 329 31.99 6.43 4.76
CA LEU A 329 31.97 7.36 3.61
C LEU A 329 31.81 8.80 4.06
N SER A 330 30.98 9.08 5.08
CA SER A 330 30.78 10.44 5.59
C SER A 330 32.06 11.05 6.19
N ALA A 331 32.97 10.21 6.69
CA ALA A 331 34.26 10.64 7.19
C ALA A 331 35.28 10.98 6.05
N LYS A 332 35.02 10.54 4.82
CA LYS A 332 35.92 10.70 3.67
C LYS A 332 35.42 11.66 2.60
N LEU A 333 34.13 11.73 2.43
CA LEU A 333 33.50 12.57 1.40
C LEU A 333 33.09 13.90 2.03
N ALA A 334 33.55 14.99 1.43
CA ALA A 334 33.18 16.33 1.88
C ALA A 334 31.65 16.53 1.74
N GLY A 335 31.02 16.89 2.83
CA GLY A 335 29.65 17.41 2.82
C GLY A 335 29.64 18.92 2.63
N LYS A 336 28.47 19.50 2.36
CA LYS A 336 28.30 20.94 2.35
C LYS A 336 28.10 21.44 3.79
N GLU A 337 28.74 22.54 4.14
CA GLU A 337 28.42 23.27 5.36
C GLU A 337 27.01 23.88 5.22
N THR A 338 26.12 23.57 6.16
CA THR A 338 24.78 24.18 6.20
C THR A 338 24.88 25.61 6.74
N ASN A 339 24.40 26.59 5.99
CA ASN A 339 24.26 27.96 6.49
C ASN A 339 23.04 28.06 7.39
N GLU A 340 23.12 28.89 8.42
CA GLU A 340 21.95 29.24 9.23
C GLU A 340 20.88 29.89 8.36
N VAL A 341 19.66 29.39 8.45
CA VAL A 341 18.50 29.90 7.74
C VAL A 341 17.73 30.85 8.64
N SER A 342 17.45 32.07 8.15
CA SER A 342 16.64 33.04 8.90
C SER A 342 15.22 32.51 9.16
N LEU A 343 14.56 33.01 10.17
CA LEU A 343 13.18 32.61 10.52
C LEU A 343 12.19 32.86 9.36
N GLU A 344 12.33 33.95 8.64
CA GLU A 344 11.49 34.27 7.47
C GLU A 344 11.73 33.29 6.33
N SER A 345 12.98 32.98 6.02
CA SER A 345 13.35 31.96 5.02
C SER A 345 12.88 30.58 5.43
N ARG A 346 12.93 30.24 6.73
CA ARG A 346 12.44 28.99 7.27
C ARG A 346 10.93 28.81 7.02
N GLN A 347 10.11 29.83 7.30
CA GLN A 347 8.68 29.78 7.04
C GLN A 347 8.38 29.60 5.55
N GLN A 348 9.11 30.30 4.69
CA GLN A 348 8.98 30.14 3.24
C GLN A 348 9.31 28.70 2.79
N ILE A 349 10.36 28.11 3.34
CA ILE A 349 10.72 26.71 3.03
C ILE A 349 9.64 25.74 3.52
N ILE A 350 9.06 25.96 4.70
CA ILE A 350 7.95 25.15 5.24
C ILE A 350 6.76 25.17 4.27
N ASP A 351 6.36 26.36 3.79
CA ASP A 351 5.22 26.51 2.88
C ASP A 351 5.50 25.88 1.50
N GLN A 352 6.74 26.03 1.00
CA GLN A 352 7.17 25.40 -0.26
C GLN A 352 7.19 23.86 -0.13
N LEU A 353 7.65 23.36 1.00
CA LEU A 353 7.78 21.94 1.25
C LEU A 353 6.43 21.25 1.44
N GLU A 354 5.45 21.91 2.06
CA GLU A 354 4.06 21.44 2.12
C GLU A 354 3.51 21.16 0.72
N ASN A 355 3.71 22.11 -0.19
CA ASN A 355 3.27 22.01 -1.58
C ASN A 355 4.05 20.92 -2.33
N ALA A 356 5.37 20.83 -2.12
CA ALA A 356 6.23 19.82 -2.71
C ALA A 356 5.83 18.40 -2.28
N LEU A 357 5.59 18.19 -0.99
CA LEU A 357 5.16 16.92 -0.44
C LEU A 357 3.80 16.51 -1.03
N TYR A 358 2.84 17.42 -1.11
CA TYR A 358 1.54 17.16 -1.69
C TYR A 358 1.62 16.74 -3.17
N CYS A 359 2.37 17.49 -3.99
CA CYS A 359 2.57 17.16 -5.40
C CYS A 359 3.27 15.79 -5.58
N ALA A 360 4.30 15.51 -4.78
CA ALA A 360 5.03 14.26 -4.83
C ALA A 360 4.16 13.06 -4.40
N LYS A 361 3.27 13.24 -3.41
CA LYS A 361 2.27 12.23 -3.04
C LYS A 361 1.33 11.93 -4.21
N ILE A 362 0.76 12.96 -4.86
CA ILE A 362 -0.08 12.76 -6.06
C ILE A 362 0.68 11.97 -7.14
N ALA A 363 1.95 12.30 -7.39
CA ALA A 363 2.78 11.57 -8.36
C ALA A 363 2.98 10.09 -7.98
N SER A 364 3.18 9.79 -6.70
CA SER A 364 3.34 8.41 -6.22
C SER A 364 2.06 7.58 -6.42
N TYR A 365 0.89 8.17 -6.14
CA TYR A 365 -0.39 7.50 -6.41
C TYR A 365 -0.63 7.34 -7.91
N ALA A 366 -0.31 8.35 -8.73
CA ALA A 366 -0.42 8.25 -10.18
C ALA A 366 0.42 7.08 -10.74
N GLN A 367 1.64 6.89 -10.24
CA GLN A 367 2.50 5.74 -10.59
C GLN A 367 1.84 4.41 -10.21
N GLY A 368 1.28 4.31 -9.00
CA GLY A 368 0.62 3.10 -8.54
C GLY A 368 -0.64 2.77 -9.35
N PHE A 369 -1.50 3.75 -9.62
CA PHE A 369 -2.70 3.53 -10.44
C PHE A 369 -2.37 3.17 -11.89
N GLN A 370 -1.35 3.80 -12.49
CA GLN A 370 -0.87 3.43 -13.82
C GLN A 370 -0.33 1.99 -13.85
N LEU A 371 0.42 1.60 -12.83
CA LEU A 371 0.93 0.23 -12.70
C LEU A 371 -0.21 -0.79 -12.60
N MET A 372 -1.22 -0.53 -11.77
CA MET A 372 -2.41 -1.39 -11.68
C MET A 372 -3.17 -1.48 -13.02
N ALA A 373 -3.28 -0.37 -13.76
CA ALA A 373 -3.95 -0.36 -15.07
C ALA A 373 -3.19 -1.21 -16.11
N MET A 374 -1.86 -1.14 -16.13
CA MET A 374 -1.04 -1.96 -17.02
C MET A 374 -1.11 -3.44 -16.67
N ALA A 375 -1.04 -3.77 -15.38
CA ALA A 375 -1.18 -5.15 -14.90
C ALA A 375 -2.58 -5.71 -15.18
N ALA A 376 -3.62 -4.92 -14.98
CA ALA A 376 -4.99 -5.32 -15.26
C ALA A 376 -5.17 -5.70 -16.75
N LYS A 377 -4.58 -4.90 -17.64
CA LYS A 377 -4.60 -5.20 -19.08
C LYS A 377 -3.86 -6.50 -19.41
N GLU A 378 -2.70 -6.73 -18.82
CA GLU A 378 -1.89 -7.93 -19.06
C GLU A 378 -2.53 -9.19 -18.50
N GLN A 379 -3.12 -9.10 -17.30
CA GLN A 379 -3.71 -10.25 -16.60
C GLN A 379 -5.20 -10.47 -16.96
N GLY A 380 -5.82 -9.57 -17.71
CA GLY A 380 -7.24 -9.63 -18.04
C GLY A 380 -8.16 -9.32 -16.84
N TRP A 381 -7.68 -8.57 -15.85
CA TRP A 381 -8.49 -8.13 -14.71
C TRP A 381 -9.35 -6.93 -15.09
N ASN A 382 -10.58 -6.89 -14.57
CA ASN A 382 -11.46 -5.72 -14.69
C ASN A 382 -11.44 -4.95 -13.35
N LEU A 383 -10.42 -4.09 -13.16
CA LEU A 383 -10.25 -3.30 -11.93
C LEU A 383 -11.10 -2.03 -12.00
N ASP A 384 -11.91 -1.79 -10.97
CA ASP A 384 -12.60 -0.52 -10.76
C ASP A 384 -11.73 0.40 -9.87
N PHE A 385 -11.08 1.38 -10.49
CA PHE A 385 -10.18 2.29 -9.76
C PHE A 385 -10.93 3.29 -8.87
N ALA A 386 -12.20 3.60 -9.15
CA ALA A 386 -13.01 4.40 -8.25
C ALA A 386 -13.30 3.61 -6.96
N GLU A 387 -13.71 2.35 -7.07
CA GLU A 387 -13.94 1.51 -5.90
C GLU A 387 -12.63 1.18 -5.15
N ILE A 388 -11.52 0.93 -5.85
CA ILE A 388 -10.21 0.70 -5.21
C ILE A 388 -9.78 1.93 -4.39
N SER A 389 -9.87 3.14 -4.94
CA SER A 389 -9.53 4.36 -4.20
C SER A 389 -10.50 4.61 -3.03
N LYS A 390 -11.77 4.26 -3.20
CA LYS A 390 -12.83 4.38 -2.19
C LYS A 390 -12.55 3.52 -0.96
N ILE A 391 -12.14 2.28 -1.14
CA ILE A 391 -11.84 1.40 -0.01
C ILE A 391 -10.56 1.78 0.74
N TRP A 392 -9.67 2.57 0.14
CA TRP A 392 -8.44 3.03 0.79
C TRP A 392 -8.64 4.28 1.68
N ARG A 393 -9.85 4.86 1.71
CA ARG A 393 -10.14 6.06 2.50
C ARG A 393 -10.12 5.83 4.02
N SER A 394 -10.31 4.58 4.49
CA SER A 394 -10.19 4.20 5.90
C SER A 394 -9.67 2.77 6.07
N GLY A 395 -9.26 2.40 7.28
CA GLY A 395 -8.80 1.06 7.62
C GLY A 395 -7.50 0.64 6.94
N CYS A 396 -6.72 1.57 6.39
CA CYS A 396 -5.43 1.27 5.76
C CYS A 396 -4.37 2.32 6.10
N ILE A 397 -3.11 1.96 5.86
CA ILE A 397 -1.95 2.79 6.21
C ILE A 397 -1.84 4.04 5.32
N ILE A 398 -2.31 3.99 4.08
CA ILE A 398 -2.23 5.11 3.13
C ILE A 398 -3.51 5.97 3.10
N ARG A 399 -4.41 5.83 4.08
CA ARG A 399 -5.59 6.69 4.16
C ARG A 399 -5.21 8.16 4.12
N ALA A 400 -5.84 8.92 3.22
CA ALA A 400 -5.57 10.33 2.99
C ALA A 400 -6.80 11.04 2.41
N SER A 401 -6.97 12.31 2.73
CA SER A 401 -8.14 13.09 2.29
C SER A 401 -8.26 13.18 0.76
N PHE A 402 -7.14 13.25 0.04
CA PHE A 402 -7.17 13.36 -1.42
C PHE A 402 -7.59 12.05 -2.15
N LEU A 403 -7.71 10.91 -1.45
CA LEU A 403 -8.29 9.69 -2.03
C LEU A 403 -9.73 9.91 -2.51
N GLN A 404 -10.50 10.78 -1.84
CA GLN A 404 -11.82 11.17 -2.31
C GLN A 404 -11.75 11.86 -3.68
N SER A 405 -10.74 12.69 -3.93
CA SER A 405 -10.53 13.32 -5.24
C SER A 405 -10.13 12.31 -6.32
N ILE A 406 -9.37 11.26 -5.96
CA ILE A 406 -9.06 10.16 -6.88
C ILE A 406 -10.33 9.37 -7.21
N THR A 407 -11.16 9.05 -6.21
CA THR A 407 -12.46 8.40 -6.41
C THR A 407 -13.32 9.17 -7.38
N GLN A 408 -13.48 10.48 -7.16
CA GLN A 408 -14.26 11.35 -8.04
C GLN A 408 -13.70 11.42 -9.46
N ALA A 409 -12.37 11.47 -9.62
CA ALA A 409 -11.74 11.50 -10.94
C ALA A 409 -12.07 10.23 -11.76
N TYR A 410 -12.00 9.04 -11.15
CA TYR A 410 -12.35 7.80 -11.83
C TYR A 410 -13.87 7.60 -11.99
N GLN A 411 -14.69 8.12 -11.10
CA GLN A 411 -16.15 8.15 -11.29
C GLN A 411 -16.56 9.02 -12.48
N GLN A 412 -15.90 10.16 -12.68
CA GLN A 412 -16.15 11.05 -13.81
C GLN A 412 -15.62 10.47 -15.13
N GLN A 413 -14.50 9.76 -15.08
CA GLN A 413 -13.86 9.16 -16.25
C GLN A 413 -13.23 7.81 -15.87
N ALA A 414 -14.03 6.73 -16.00
CA ALA A 414 -13.59 5.38 -15.63
C ALA A 414 -12.30 4.93 -16.37
N ASN A 415 -12.12 5.34 -17.62
CA ASN A 415 -10.95 5.05 -18.45
C ASN A 415 -9.90 6.17 -18.42
N LEU A 416 -9.76 6.89 -17.29
CA LEU A 416 -8.74 7.92 -17.12
C LEU A 416 -7.34 7.33 -17.27
N ALA A 417 -6.63 7.70 -18.32
CA ALA A 417 -5.34 7.10 -18.67
C ALA A 417 -4.23 7.43 -17.64
N HIS A 418 -4.34 8.56 -16.98
CA HIS A 418 -3.36 9.01 -15.97
C HIS A 418 -3.99 10.03 -15.03
N LEU A 419 -3.71 9.96 -13.72
CA LEU A 419 -4.29 10.89 -12.74
C LEU A 419 -3.99 12.37 -13.03
N PHE A 420 -2.85 12.69 -13.64
CA PHE A 420 -2.52 14.06 -14.04
C PHE A 420 -3.46 14.66 -15.11
N LEU A 421 -4.25 13.84 -15.78
CA LEU A 421 -5.28 14.31 -16.72
C LEU A 421 -6.59 14.68 -16.04
N ALA A 422 -6.81 14.27 -14.79
CA ALA A 422 -7.97 14.73 -14.03
C ALA A 422 -7.85 16.23 -13.74
N TYR A 423 -8.89 16.99 -14.05
CA TYR A 423 -8.87 18.46 -13.99
C TYR A 423 -8.37 19.00 -12.63
N SER A 424 -8.88 18.46 -11.53
CA SER A 424 -8.50 18.89 -10.18
C SER A 424 -7.01 18.70 -9.89
N PHE A 425 -6.43 17.58 -10.29
CA PHE A 425 -5.00 17.30 -10.10
C PHE A 425 -4.12 18.11 -11.06
N ALA A 426 -4.53 18.23 -12.32
CA ALA A 426 -3.81 19.05 -13.29
C ALA A 426 -3.70 20.51 -12.85
N GLU A 427 -4.80 21.09 -12.36
CA GLU A 427 -4.84 22.45 -11.84
C GLU A 427 -3.93 22.61 -10.62
N GLN A 428 -4.07 21.76 -9.61
CA GLN A 428 -3.26 21.83 -8.39
C GLN A 428 -1.76 21.68 -8.67
N LEU A 429 -1.39 20.69 -9.48
CA LEU A 429 0.01 20.48 -9.86
C LEU A 429 0.57 21.70 -10.61
N SER A 430 -0.21 22.30 -11.50
CA SER A 430 0.19 23.52 -12.25
C SER A 430 0.43 24.71 -11.33
N GLN A 431 -0.43 24.91 -10.34
CA GLN A 431 -0.32 25.99 -9.37
C GLN A 431 0.85 25.80 -8.38
N LEU A 432 1.08 24.55 -7.93
CA LEU A 432 1.99 24.23 -6.83
C LEU A 432 3.40 23.83 -7.28
N GLN A 433 3.60 23.49 -8.57
CA GLN A 433 4.87 22.97 -9.08
C GLN A 433 6.07 23.90 -8.88
N GLN A 434 5.86 25.22 -8.79
CA GLN A 434 6.95 26.15 -8.55
C GLN A 434 7.52 26.01 -7.14
N ASN A 435 6.66 25.88 -6.13
CA ASN A 435 7.06 25.60 -4.75
C ASN A 435 7.80 24.26 -4.64
N TRP A 436 7.33 23.24 -5.37
CA TRP A 436 8.00 21.96 -5.44
C TRP A 436 9.44 22.06 -5.96
N ARG A 437 9.66 22.83 -7.04
CA ARG A 437 10.99 23.10 -7.58
C ARG A 437 11.88 23.83 -6.57
N GLN A 438 11.34 24.82 -5.88
CA GLN A 438 12.08 25.60 -4.90
C GLN A 438 12.52 24.74 -3.72
N ALA A 439 11.63 23.93 -3.15
CA ALA A 439 11.96 22.99 -2.08
C ALA A 439 13.00 21.95 -2.51
N THR A 440 12.85 21.38 -3.72
CA THR A 440 13.82 20.43 -4.27
C THR A 440 15.18 21.10 -4.51
N SER A 441 15.19 22.29 -5.09
CA SER A 441 16.43 23.07 -5.31
C SER A 441 17.14 23.39 -4.00
N PHE A 442 16.39 23.80 -2.97
CA PHE A 442 16.93 24.03 -1.63
C PHE A 442 17.61 22.78 -1.07
N ALA A 443 16.97 21.62 -1.16
CA ALA A 443 17.54 20.37 -0.69
C ALA A 443 18.84 20.02 -1.44
N VAL A 444 18.84 20.08 -2.77
CA VAL A 444 19.99 19.78 -3.61
C VAL A 444 21.16 20.73 -3.30
N LEU A 445 20.90 22.03 -3.22
CA LEU A 445 21.91 23.04 -2.94
C LEU A 445 22.51 22.92 -1.53
N ASN A 446 21.78 22.31 -0.59
CA ASN A 446 22.24 22.07 0.77
C ASN A 446 22.75 20.64 1.01
N GLY A 447 22.89 19.82 -0.04
CA GLY A 447 23.40 18.46 0.06
C GLY A 447 22.48 17.49 0.84
N ILE A 448 21.18 17.80 0.90
CA ILE A 448 20.18 16.97 1.59
C ILE A 448 19.60 15.98 0.57
N PRO A 449 19.73 14.67 0.80
CA PRO A 449 19.23 13.67 -0.14
C PRO A 449 17.70 13.63 -0.12
N THR A 450 17.10 13.76 -1.30
CA THR A 450 15.65 13.73 -1.52
C THR A 450 15.29 12.88 -2.74
N PRO A 451 15.65 11.58 -2.75
CA PRO A 451 15.46 10.73 -3.92
C PRO A 451 13.99 10.66 -4.38
N CYS A 452 13.03 10.55 -3.45
CA CYS A 452 11.62 10.46 -3.80
C CYS A 452 11.03 11.81 -4.25
N ILE A 453 11.29 12.90 -3.55
CA ILE A 453 10.81 14.24 -3.96
C ILE A 453 11.37 14.61 -5.33
N SER A 454 12.65 14.32 -5.58
CA SER A 454 13.35 14.62 -6.84
C SER A 454 12.86 13.74 -7.99
N SER A 455 12.71 12.43 -7.77
CA SER A 455 12.24 11.51 -8.81
C SER A 455 10.76 11.74 -9.17
N ALA A 456 9.94 12.11 -8.20
CA ALA A 456 8.56 12.49 -8.45
C ALA A 456 8.46 13.77 -9.30
N LEU A 457 9.32 14.77 -9.05
CA LEU A 457 9.38 15.99 -9.87
C LEU A 457 9.87 15.66 -11.29
N ALA A 458 10.90 14.83 -11.43
CA ALA A 458 11.39 14.39 -12.73
C ALA A 458 10.32 13.59 -13.50
N TYR A 459 9.55 12.75 -12.84
CA TYR A 459 8.41 12.04 -13.42
C TYR A 459 7.35 13.02 -13.94
N TYR A 460 6.96 14.01 -13.12
CA TYR A 460 6.02 15.07 -13.54
C TYR A 460 6.55 15.81 -14.77
N ASP A 461 7.82 16.25 -14.77
CA ASP A 461 8.41 16.98 -15.88
C ASP A 461 8.50 16.14 -17.15
N SER A 462 8.80 14.86 -17.02
CA SER A 462 8.85 13.94 -18.16
C SER A 462 7.49 13.76 -18.82
N PHE A 463 6.43 13.56 -18.01
CA PHE A 463 5.09 13.34 -18.55
C PHE A 463 4.44 14.59 -19.16
N ARG A 464 4.81 15.79 -18.73
CA ARG A 464 4.31 17.05 -19.31
C ARG A 464 5.15 17.52 -20.51
N SER A 465 6.26 16.86 -20.83
CA SER A 465 7.14 17.23 -21.95
C SER A 465 6.69 16.53 -23.23
N GLU A 466 6.29 17.30 -24.23
CA GLU A 466 5.90 16.80 -25.54
C GLU A 466 7.06 16.09 -26.24
N THR A 467 8.29 16.60 -26.08
CA THR A 467 9.50 16.02 -26.65
C THR A 467 10.50 15.68 -25.55
N LEU A 468 10.98 14.45 -25.56
CA LEU A 468 12.00 13.96 -24.65
C LEU A 468 13.31 13.70 -25.42
N PRO A 469 14.49 13.73 -24.76
CA PRO A 469 15.79 13.43 -25.40
C PRO A 469 15.95 11.94 -25.77
N ALA A 470 14.89 11.17 -25.75
CA ALA A 470 14.83 9.78 -26.18
C ALA A 470 15.10 9.61 -27.68
N ASN A 471 14.95 10.68 -28.48
CA ASN A 471 15.35 10.73 -29.88
C ASN A 471 16.87 10.53 -30.05
N LEU A 472 17.71 11.15 -29.18
CA LEU A 472 19.16 10.94 -29.18
C LEU A 472 19.49 9.49 -28.77
N LEU A 473 18.84 8.98 -27.72
CA LEU A 473 19.02 7.59 -27.29
C LEU A 473 18.70 6.61 -28.42
N GLN A 474 17.60 6.81 -29.14
CA GLN A 474 17.22 5.96 -30.27
C GLN A 474 18.20 6.10 -31.45
N GLY A 475 18.72 7.32 -31.72
CA GLY A 475 19.79 7.53 -32.70
C GLY A 475 21.08 6.80 -32.33
N GLN A 476 21.48 6.81 -31.04
CA GLN A 476 22.62 6.03 -30.57
C GLN A 476 22.42 4.52 -30.79
N ARG A 477 21.22 4.00 -30.48
CA ARG A 477 20.88 2.58 -30.71
C ARG A 477 20.95 2.22 -32.19
N ASP A 478 20.49 3.09 -33.04
CA ASP A 478 20.60 2.91 -34.50
C ASP A 478 22.06 2.93 -34.99
N TYR A 479 22.87 3.83 -34.42
CA TYR A 479 24.28 3.97 -34.77
C TYR A 479 25.08 2.70 -34.50
N PHE A 480 24.97 2.13 -33.30
CA PHE A 480 25.81 0.98 -32.90
C PHE A 480 25.17 -0.39 -33.20
N GLY A 481 23.89 -0.47 -33.50
CA GLY A 481 23.22 -1.76 -33.61
C GLY A 481 22.13 -1.85 -34.65
N ALA A 482 21.97 -0.86 -35.53
CA ALA A 482 20.92 -0.79 -36.54
C ALA A 482 19.50 -1.05 -35.96
N HIS A 483 19.25 -0.53 -34.75
CA HIS A 483 17.99 -0.76 -34.04
C HIS A 483 16.82 0.03 -34.58
N THR A 484 17.00 0.74 -35.69
CA THR A 484 16.01 1.53 -36.40
C THR A 484 15.39 2.66 -35.58
N TYR A 485 14.81 3.63 -36.22
CA TYR A 485 14.02 4.71 -35.60
C TYR A 485 12.81 5.03 -36.45
N GLU A 486 11.77 5.60 -35.82
CA GLU A 486 10.64 6.21 -36.50
C GLU A 486 10.93 7.69 -36.75
N ARG A 487 10.33 8.26 -37.79
CA ARG A 487 10.48 9.69 -38.10
C ARG A 487 9.18 10.42 -37.80
N ILE A 488 9.29 11.65 -37.26
CA ILE A 488 8.15 12.50 -36.92
C ILE A 488 7.36 12.97 -38.15
N ASP A 489 7.97 12.98 -39.34
CA ASP A 489 7.40 13.41 -40.63
C ASP A 489 6.89 12.24 -41.48
N LYS A 490 6.84 11.04 -40.96
CA LYS A 490 6.37 9.83 -41.63
C LYS A 490 5.25 9.15 -40.83
N LYS A 491 4.53 8.26 -41.48
CA LYS A 491 3.46 7.47 -40.84
C LYS A 491 4.06 6.65 -39.69
N SER A 492 3.41 6.67 -38.52
CA SER A 492 3.81 5.87 -37.36
C SER A 492 3.92 4.38 -37.72
N GLY A 493 4.92 3.71 -37.12
CA GLY A 493 5.25 2.31 -37.39
C GLY A 493 6.22 2.11 -38.55
N LYS A 494 6.47 3.14 -39.41
CA LYS A 494 7.45 3.04 -40.48
C LYS A 494 8.86 3.27 -39.91
N LYS A 495 9.74 2.25 -40.05
CA LYS A 495 11.08 2.23 -39.49
C LYS A 495 12.14 2.63 -40.51
N PHE A 496 13.21 3.25 -40.03
CA PHE A 496 14.33 3.73 -40.78
C PHE A 496 15.64 3.36 -40.10
N HIS A 497 16.69 3.15 -40.92
CA HIS A 497 18.06 3.01 -40.48
C HIS A 497 18.95 3.93 -41.30
N LEU A 498 19.94 4.56 -40.70
CA LEU A 498 20.98 5.29 -41.41
C LEU A 498 22.26 4.43 -41.51
N GLU A 499 22.80 4.29 -42.71
CA GLU A 499 24.07 3.59 -42.96
C GLU A 499 25.25 4.38 -42.34
N TRP A 500 25.38 4.33 -41.03
CA TRP A 500 26.34 5.16 -40.27
C TRP A 500 27.80 4.94 -40.63
N SER A 501 28.17 3.73 -41.08
CA SER A 501 29.51 3.32 -41.47
C SER A 501 29.85 3.69 -42.92
N SER A 502 28.85 3.96 -43.76
CA SER A 502 29.09 4.36 -45.15
C SER A 502 29.40 5.84 -45.27
N THR A 503 30.17 6.21 -46.28
CA THR A 503 30.50 7.61 -46.56
C THR A 503 29.27 8.41 -47.00
N SER A 504 28.33 7.77 -47.71
CA SER A 504 27.09 8.38 -48.20
C SER A 504 26.03 8.54 -47.13
N ARG A 505 26.08 7.75 -46.04
CA ARG A 505 25.09 7.70 -44.93
C ARG A 505 23.68 7.64 -45.48
N GLU A 506 23.40 6.70 -46.36
CA GLU A 506 22.07 6.53 -46.96
C GLU A 506 21.05 6.09 -45.89
N GLN A 507 19.85 6.67 -45.96
CA GLN A 507 18.74 6.26 -45.10
C GLN A 507 17.94 5.17 -45.81
N ILE A 508 17.81 4.04 -45.14
CA ILE A 508 17.07 2.89 -45.61
C ILE A 508 15.70 2.84 -44.86
N SER A 509 14.62 2.60 -45.57
CA SER A 509 13.31 2.30 -45.01
C SER A 509 13.18 0.80 -44.81
N ILE A 510 12.87 0.34 -43.63
CA ILE A 510 12.69 -1.06 -43.23
C ILE A 510 11.20 -1.33 -42.96
#